data_e15fc4a2c2f837a034903e701f5d8957
#
_entry.id   e15fc4a2c2f837a034903e701f5d8957
#
_cell.length_a   1.000
_cell.length_b   1.000
_cell.length_c   1.000
_cell.angle_alpha   90.00
_cell.angle_beta   90.00
_cell.angle_gamma   90.00
#
_symmetry.space_group_name_H-M   'P 1'
#
loop_
_entity.id
_entity.type
_entity.pdbx_description
1 polymer ?
#
loop_
_entity_poly.entity_id
_entity_poly.type
_entity_poly.pdbx_seq_one_letter_code
_entity_poly.pdbx_strand_id
1 'polypeptide(L)'
;MLRSALNLATLLGLSTAFSISHRQDASYIYIPIEFLYGADSRVTTNITFGSSPSSHPITVVMDTGSANAWIWQSGALVHWGSPYLFDPGPCNLTVPNTTTYNPALSLTSHTQNISSEYVYAGNSKIVQGNLYSNDTLTFLSSPTASNTTSTSSIPNIQLALENSAILRLRDNGSCAPPPSYDKGIIGLSPYIPTNSTAIQGPSFRQNLFSASRIKAKTMVTWFNAPPSTLSTLSGGLLLGAIDTSKFSGPLVRVQNVVESGQVGYYIAKPNITFNGQELVPDQNTTCLLDSGTHADYLPFAPLSALPSRFFNSSGGQLVDENGVVGYNGTCDSIPRDLNLTYTFGGFTSGKTIKIDVPLRNYARGAMLNGGDDGVCLLNLEVGGCTFGAPFYSGAVVAVDDERGVLALARGGVSKDGSGADAASLKIFGTGETFDFV
;
A
#
# COMPACT_ATOMS: atom_id res chain seq x y z
N MET A 1 -35.58 -42.31 68.51
CA MET A 1 -34.69 -42.89 67.50
C MET A 1 -35.25 -42.57 66.12
N LEU A 2 -34.95 -41.41 65.58
CA LEU A 2 -35.31 -41.05 64.17
C LEU A 2 -34.06 -40.52 63.48
N ARG A 3 -33.67 -41.18 62.43
CA ARG A 3 -32.61 -40.79 61.52
C ARG A 3 -33.18 -39.80 60.52
N SER A 4 -32.65 -38.61 60.50
CA SER A 4 -32.87 -37.62 59.41
C SER A 4 -31.74 -37.75 58.39
N ALA A 5 -32.08 -38.18 57.17
CA ALA A 5 -31.19 -38.17 56.05
C ALA A 5 -31.30 -36.80 55.31
N LEU A 6 -30.21 -36.10 55.27
CA LEU A 6 -30.10 -34.82 54.54
C LEU A 6 -29.67 -35.14 53.15
N ASN A 7 -30.56 -34.95 52.13
CA ASN A 7 -30.25 -35.05 50.71
C ASN A 7 -29.59 -33.74 50.27
N LEU A 8 -28.31 -33.81 49.95
CA LEU A 8 -27.57 -32.75 49.30
C LEU A 8 -27.72 -32.89 47.78
N ALA A 9 -28.61 -32.10 47.19
CA ALA A 9 -28.77 -32.01 45.76
C ALA A 9 -27.70 -31.07 45.19
N THR A 10 -26.70 -31.65 44.56
CA THR A 10 -25.68 -30.93 43.80
C THR A 10 -26.28 -30.51 42.45
N LEU A 11 -26.65 -29.24 42.28
CA LEU A 11 -26.97 -28.64 41.00
C LEU A 11 -25.66 -28.42 40.21
N LEU A 12 -25.35 -29.34 39.32
CA LEU A 12 -24.38 -29.12 38.28
C LEU A 12 -25.01 -28.17 37.22
N GLY A 13 -24.71 -26.88 37.35
CA GLY A 13 -25.01 -25.92 36.31
C GLY A 13 -24.09 -26.16 35.10
N LEU A 14 -24.60 -26.84 34.06
CA LEU A 14 -24.00 -26.85 32.74
C LEU A 14 -24.16 -25.46 32.15
N SER A 15 -23.16 -24.59 32.31
CA SER A 15 -23.00 -23.41 31.49
C SER A 15 -22.56 -23.87 30.11
N THR A 16 -23.51 -24.10 29.21
CA THR A 16 -23.25 -24.16 27.79
C THR A 16 -22.83 -22.75 27.40
N ALA A 17 -21.53 -22.51 27.34
CA ALA A 17 -20.98 -21.37 26.60
C ALA A 17 -21.37 -21.57 25.16
N PHE A 18 -22.46 -20.94 24.75
CA PHE A 18 -22.73 -20.71 23.32
C PHE A 18 -21.60 -19.83 22.81
N SER A 19 -20.57 -20.46 22.27
CA SER A 19 -19.66 -19.83 21.33
C SER A 19 -20.53 -19.49 20.11
N ILE A 20 -21.06 -18.27 20.11
CA ILE A 20 -21.54 -17.66 18.88
C ILE A 20 -20.27 -17.46 18.05
N SER A 21 -19.91 -18.51 17.27
CA SER A 21 -19.08 -18.29 16.11
C SER A 21 -19.90 -17.35 15.24
N HIS A 22 -19.57 -16.06 15.28
CA HIS A 22 -19.91 -15.18 14.19
C HIS A 22 -19.26 -15.82 12.95
N ARG A 23 -20.00 -16.68 12.26
CA ARG A 23 -19.78 -16.92 10.86
C ARG A 23 -19.89 -15.53 10.24
N GLN A 24 -18.74 -14.90 10.10
CA GLN A 24 -18.62 -13.79 9.18
C GLN A 24 -18.89 -14.38 7.80
N ASP A 25 -20.13 -14.30 7.35
CA ASP A 25 -20.48 -14.28 5.94
C ASP A 25 -19.95 -12.94 5.37
N ALA A 26 -18.71 -12.62 5.71
CA ALA A 26 -18.03 -11.43 5.27
C ALA A 26 -17.78 -11.60 3.78
N SER A 27 -18.70 -11.05 3.01
CA SER A 27 -18.55 -10.92 1.57
C SER A 27 -17.55 -9.82 1.20
N TYR A 28 -16.91 -9.20 2.20
CA TYR A 28 -15.89 -8.18 2.02
C TYR A 28 -14.83 -8.25 3.14
N ILE A 29 -13.67 -7.66 2.86
CA ILE A 29 -12.58 -7.52 3.84
C ILE A 29 -12.20 -6.04 3.90
N TYR A 30 -12.15 -5.50 5.12
CA TYR A 30 -11.59 -4.18 5.42
C TYR A 30 -10.17 -4.32 5.96
N ILE A 31 -9.24 -3.56 5.39
CA ILE A 31 -7.84 -3.48 5.79
C ILE A 31 -7.55 -2.02 6.13
N PRO A 32 -7.21 -1.69 7.39
CA PRO A 32 -6.73 -0.36 7.73
C PRO A 32 -5.36 -0.15 7.09
N ILE A 33 -5.18 0.98 6.43
CA ILE A 33 -3.91 1.36 5.81
C ILE A 33 -3.45 2.70 6.36
N GLU A 34 -2.15 2.93 6.29
CA GLU A 34 -1.51 4.16 6.72
C GLU A 34 -0.52 4.63 5.64
N PHE A 35 -0.46 5.94 5.46
CA PHE A 35 0.57 6.61 4.70
C PHE A 35 1.46 7.36 5.69
N LEU A 36 2.74 7.04 5.69
CA LEU A 36 3.74 7.69 6.53
C LEU A 36 4.40 8.80 5.72
N TYR A 37 4.35 10.02 6.24
CA TYR A 37 5.14 11.10 5.66
C TYR A 37 6.63 10.85 5.89
N GLY A 38 7.44 11.12 4.90
CA GLY A 38 8.88 10.94 5.00
C GLY A 38 9.51 10.51 3.68
N ALA A 39 10.85 10.33 3.68
CA ALA A 39 11.59 9.87 2.50
C ALA A 39 11.17 8.49 2.02
N ASP A 40 10.79 7.63 2.96
CA ASP A 40 10.36 6.26 2.69
C ASP A 40 8.84 6.12 2.76
N SER A 41 8.10 7.17 2.35
CA SER A 41 6.64 7.13 2.37
C SER A 41 6.11 5.96 1.55
N ARG A 42 5.20 5.20 2.14
CA ARG A 42 4.58 4.01 1.54
C ARG A 42 3.16 3.90 2.07
N VAL A 43 2.33 3.23 1.31
CA VAL A 43 1.05 2.72 1.83
C VAL A 43 1.34 1.43 2.59
N THR A 44 1.13 1.44 3.89
CA THR A 44 1.44 0.31 4.78
C THR A 44 0.25 -0.15 5.58
N THR A 45 0.33 -1.36 6.11
CA THR A 45 -0.56 -1.89 7.14
C THR A 45 0.25 -2.71 8.14
N ASN A 46 -0.30 -2.90 9.34
CA ASN A 46 0.27 -3.77 10.34
C ASN A 46 -0.49 -5.10 10.35
N ILE A 47 0.25 -6.19 10.34
CA ILE A 47 -0.28 -7.55 10.35
C ILE A 47 0.32 -8.36 11.48
N THR A 48 -0.38 -9.40 11.91
CA THR A 48 0.24 -10.58 12.50
C THR A 48 0.03 -11.77 11.58
N PHE A 49 1.01 -12.66 11.51
CA PHE A 49 0.94 -13.87 10.71
C PHE A 49 1.23 -15.07 11.61
N GLY A 50 0.30 -16.03 11.60
CA GLY A 50 0.37 -17.20 12.47
C GLY A 50 -0.41 -17.09 13.76
N SER A 51 -0.46 -18.21 14.50
CA SER A 51 -1.19 -18.38 15.74
C SER A 51 -0.32 -18.31 17.00
N SER A 52 0.96 -17.96 16.87
CA SER A 52 1.86 -17.88 18.03
C SER A 52 1.46 -16.74 18.97
N PRO A 53 1.37 -17.00 20.29
CA PRO A 53 1.16 -15.93 21.28
C PRO A 53 2.28 -14.88 21.30
N SER A 54 3.45 -15.22 20.77
CA SER A 54 4.59 -14.32 20.63
C SER A 54 4.68 -13.66 19.25
N SER A 55 3.64 -13.76 18.42
CA SER A 55 3.60 -13.06 17.12
C SER A 55 3.64 -11.56 17.34
N HIS A 56 4.64 -10.91 16.78
CA HIS A 56 4.78 -9.46 16.80
C HIS A 56 4.06 -8.85 15.59
N PRO A 57 3.57 -7.61 15.69
CA PRO A 57 3.11 -6.87 14.53
C PRO A 57 4.23 -6.69 13.51
N ILE A 58 3.94 -7.06 12.27
CA ILE A 58 4.82 -6.85 11.12
C ILE A 58 4.20 -5.75 10.26
N THR A 59 4.93 -4.68 10.00
CA THR A 59 4.50 -3.66 9.05
C THR A 59 4.85 -4.14 7.65
N VAL A 60 3.87 -4.14 6.75
CA VAL A 60 4.04 -4.52 5.34
C VAL A 60 3.56 -3.42 4.41
N VAL A 61 4.15 -3.36 3.22
CA VAL A 61 3.73 -2.45 2.15
C VAL A 61 2.53 -3.05 1.43
N MET A 62 1.51 -2.24 1.19
CA MET A 62 0.35 -2.57 0.36
C MET A 62 0.62 -2.05 -1.06
N ASP A 63 0.93 -2.96 -1.98
CA ASP A 63 1.58 -2.64 -3.25
C ASP A 63 0.69 -2.96 -4.45
N THR A 64 0.11 -1.94 -5.08
CA THR A 64 -0.65 -2.10 -6.33
C THR A 64 0.22 -2.24 -7.57
N GLY A 65 1.51 -1.98 -7.47
CA GLY A 65 2.49 -2.16 -8.54
C GLY A 65 3.00 -3.60 -8.70
N SER A 66 2.73 -4.49 -7.73
CA SER A 66 3.12 -5.90 -7.81
C SER A 66 2.01 -6.86 -7.34
N ALA A 67 2.15 -8.14 -7.70
CA ALA A 67 1.24 -9.20 -7.28
C ALA A 67 1.83 -10.11 -6.19
N ASN A 68 3.09 -9.94 -5.84
CA ASN A 68 3.81 -10.81 -4.91
C ASN A 68 3.45 -10.51 -3.46
N ALA A 69 3.30 -11.55 -2.65
CA ALA A 69 3.03 -11.41 -1.22
C ALA A 69 4.09 -12.17 -0.41
N TRP A 70 4.87 -11.44 0.36
CA TRP A 70 5.97 -12.00 1.13
C TRP A 70 6.25 -11.21 2.43
N ILE A 71 6.84 -11.91 3.40
CA ILE A 71 7.36 -11.35 4.64
C ILE A 71 8.74 -11.95 4.95
N TRP A 72 9.48 -11.29 5.83
CA TRP A 72 10.76 -11.82 6.28
C TRP A 72 10.61 -13.07 7.13
N GLN A 73 11.38 -14.10 6.80
CA GLN A 73 11.60 -15.26 7.67
C GLN A 73 12.53 -14.88 8.83
N SER A 74 12.34 -15.49 9.99
CA SER A 74 13.27 -15.34 11.11
C SER A 74 14.71 -15.72 10.72
N GLY A 75 15.66 -14.85 11.03
CA GLY A 75 17.06 -15.00 10.66
C GLY A 75 17.39 -14.53 9.24
N ALA A 76 16.48 -13.86 8.54
CA ALA A 76 16.73 -13.31 7.21
C ALA A 76 17.93 -12.36 7.20
N LEU A 77 18.70 -12.39 6.12
CA LEU A 77 19.90 -11.60 5.94
C LEU A 77 19.77 -10.66 4.73
N VAL A 78 19.99 -9.39 4.96
CA VAL A 78 20.00 -8.37 3.92
C VAL A 78 21.42 -7.96 3.61
N HIS A 79 21.79 -8.01 2.33
CA HIS A 79 23.09 -7.60 1.80
C HIS A 79 22.93 -6.32 0.99
N TRP A 80 23.78 -5.33 1.24
CA TRP A 80 23.88 -4.15 0.39
C TRP A 80 25.02 -4.35 -0.60
N GLY A 81 24.65 -4.53 -1.86
CA GLY A 81 25.57 -4.74 -2.95
C GLY A 81 26.11 -3.44 -3.55
N SER A 82 26.99 -3.59 -4.54
CA SER A 82 27.43 -2.48 -5.37
C SER A 82 26.23 -1.77 -6.03
N PRO A 83 26.24 -0.44 -6.17
CA PRO A 83 25.19 0.27 -6.88
C PRO A 83 25.05 -0.12 -8.36
N TYR A 84 26.06 -0.78 -8.92
CA TYR A 84 26.10 -1.20 -10.34
C TYR A 84 25.91 -2.70 -10.58
N LEU A 85 26.20 -3.53 -9.58
CA LEU A 85 26.13 -4.98 -9.67
C LEU A 85 25.41 -5.55 -8.45
N PHE A 86 24.62 -6.60 -8.66
CA PHE A 86 23.95 -7.31 -7.56
C PHE A 86 24.92 -8.27 -6.83
N ASP A 87 26.15 -7.83 -6.59
CA ASP A 87 27.08 -8.58 -5.78
C ASP A 87 26.81 -8.27 -4.30
N PRO A 88 26.76 -9.29 -3.43
CA PRO A 88 26.70 -9.09 -2.00
C PRO A 88 27.84 -8.17 -1.56
N GLY A 89 27.50 -6.99 -1.05
CA GLY A 89 28.48 -6.02 -0.59
C GLY A 89 28.92 -6.30 0.85
N PRO A 90 29.82 -5.47 1.39
CA PRO A 90 30.33 -5.62 2.76
C PRO A 90 29.32 -5.33 3.85
N CYS A 91 28.20 -4.66 3.51
CA CYS A 91 27.20 -4.25 4.47
C CYS A 91 26.12 -5.32 4.60
N ASN A 92 26.07 -5.99 5.73
CA ASN A 92 25.08 -7.03 6.01
C ASN A 92 24.30 -6.70 7.28
N LEU A 93 23.00 -6.99 7.26
CA LEU A 93 22.12 -6.83 8.41
C LEU A 93 21.23 -8.05 8.56
N THR A 94 21.23 -8.65 9.75
CA THR A 94 20.18 -9.62 10.11
C THR A 94 18.90 -8.88 10.44
N VAL A 95 17.80 -9.22 9.77
CA VAL A 95 16.50 -8.61 10.03
C VAL A 95 16.06 -8.92 11.46
N PRO A 96 15.65 -7.93 12.27
CA PRO A 96 15.27 -8.14 13.66
C PRO A 96 14.11 -9.13 13.80
N ASN A 97 14.20 -10.06 14.73
CA ASN A 97 13.15 -11.07 14.96
C ASN A 97 11.78 -10.48 15.30
N THR A 98 11.73 -9.25 15.79
CA THR A 98 10.47 -8.53 16.06
C THR A 98 9.72 -8.10 14.78
N THR A 99 10.34 -8.22 13.61
CA THR A 99 9.77 -7.86 12.31
C THR A 99 9.75 -9.04 11.34
N THR A 100 9.97 -10.25 11.83
CA THR A 100 10.06 -11.48 11.03
C THR A 100 9.03 -12.50 11.51
N TYR A 101 8.75 -13.49 10.67
CA TYR A 101 7.90 -14.61 11.00
C TYR A 101 8.71 -15.91 11.14
N ASN A 102 8.42 -16.67 12.20
CA ASN A 102 8.99 -18.00 12.41
C ASN A 102 7.89 -19.06 12.32
N PRO A 103 7.82 -19.83 11.23
CA PRO A 103 6.78 -20.84 11.05
C PRO A 103 6.82 -21.96 12.11
N ALA A 104 7.98 -22.25 12.69
CA ALA A 104 8.11 -23.29 13.72
C ALA A 104 7.44 -22.91 15.05
N LEU A 105 7.13 -21.63 15.27
CA LEU A 105 6.45 -21.16 16.48
C LEU A 105 4.93 -21.07 16.29
N SER A 106 4.40 -21.25 15.09
CA SER A 106 2.97 -21.20 14.81
C SER A 106 2.37 -22.60 14.78
N LEU A 107 1.28 -22.79 15.52
CA LEU A 107 0.54 -24.07 15.55
C LEU A 107 -0.32 -24.30 14.31
N THR A 108 -0.56 -23.26 13.52
CA THR A 108 -1.41 -23.30 12.30
C THR A 108 -0.62 -23.18 11.01
N SER A 109 0.72 -23.12 11.11
CA SER A 109 1.60 -23.01 9.94
C SER A 109 1.66 -24.30 9.14
N HIS A 110 1.50 -24.18 7.83
CA HIS A 110 1.73 -25.25 6.85
C HIS A 110 2.75 -24.78 5.84
N THR A 111 3.98 -25.23 5.96
CA THR A 111 5.07 -24.82 5.09
C THR A 111 5.22 -25.70 3.86
N GLN A 112 5.69 -25.11 2.77
CA GLN A 112 6.00 -25.77 1.50
C GLN A 112 7.38 -25.31 1.02
N ASN A 113 8.23 -26.25 0.62
CA ASN A 113 9.55 -25.95 0.07
C ASN A 113 9.38 -25.46 -1.38
N ILE A 114 9.16 -24.17 -1.54
CA ILE A 114 9.04 -23.51 -2.83
C ILE A 114 9.98 -22.32 -2.82
N SER A 115 10.86 -22.25 -3.81
CA SER A 115 11.75 -21.10 -3.98
C SER A 115 11.01 -19.91 -4.56
N SER A 116 11.37 -18.72 -4.09
CA SER A 116 10.90 -17.45 -4.59
C SER A 116 12.07 -16.53 -4.89
N GLU A 117 11.91 -15.71 -5.90
CA GLU A 117 12.77 -14.58 -6.21
C GLU A 117 11.93 -13.45 -6.77
N TYR A 118 11.97 -12.31 -6.11
CA TYR A 118 11.23 -11.14 -6.55
C TYR A 118 12.17 -9.96 -6.77
N VAL A 119 11.98 -9.29 -7.88
CA VAL A 119 12.81 -8.18 -8.33
C VAL A 119 11.97 -6.92 -8.39
N TYR A 120 12.43 -5.85 -7.74
CA TYR A 120 11.70 -4.58 -7.62
C TYR A 120 12.53 -3.39 -8.08
N ALA A 121 11.83 -2.28 -8.32
CA ALA A 121 12.42 -0.95 -8.56
C ALA A 121 13.54 -0.97 -9.61
N GLY A 122 13.27 -1.53 -10.80
CA GLY A 122 14.24 -1.57 -11.89
C GLY A 122 15.53 -2.33 -11.55
N ASN A 123 15.40 -3.46 -10.84
CA ASN A 123 16.49 -4.28 -10.36
C ASN A 123 17.34 -3.64 -9.23
N SER A 124 16.79 -2.70 -8.48
CA SER A 124 17.50 -2.14 -7.32
C SER A 124 17.33 -2.97 -6.05
N LYS A 125 16.38 -3.90 -6.03
CA LYS A 125 16.11 -4.82 -4.93
C LYS A 125 15.76 -6.20 -5.46
N ILE A 126 16.45 -7.23 -4.94
CA ILE A 126 16.12 -8.64 -5.14
C ILE A 126 15.88 -9.24 -3.76
N VAL A 127 14.74 -9.90 -3.57
CA VAL A 127 14.43 -10.69 -2.37
C VAL A 127 14.29 -12.15 -2.75
N GLN A 128 14.78 -13.04 -1.91
CA GLN A 128 14.85 -14.47 -2.20
C GLN A 128 14.47 -15.29 -0.98
N GLY A 129 13.76 -16.39 -1.23
CA GLY A 129 13.38 -17.36 -0.22
C GLY A 129 13.28 -18.77 -0.80
N ASN A 130 13.07 -19.73 0.06
CA ASN A 130 12.93 -21.14 -0.30
C ASN A 130 11.72 -21.80 0.38
N LEU A 131 10.85 -20.99 0.99
CA LEU A 131 9.75 -21.47 1.78
C LEU A 131 8.50 -20.60 1.56
N TYR A 132 7.35 -21.23 1.37
CA TYR A 132 6.04 -20.62 1.52
C TYR A 132 5.38 -21.13 2.79
N SER A 133 4.58 -20.29 3.42
CA SER A 133 3.74 -20.69 4.55
C SER A 133 2.29 -20.32 4.31
N ASN A 134 1.40 -21.27 4.56
CA ASN A 134 -0.02 -21.02 4.72
C ASN A 134 -0.31 -20.88 6.22
N ASP A 135 -0.85 -19.74 6.62
CA ASP A 135 -1.20 -19.50 8.00
C ASP A 135 -2.33 -18.48 8.13
N THR A 136 -2.68 -18.11 9.36
CA THR A 136 -3.68 -17.09 9.64
C THR A 136 -3.07 -15.71 9.55
N LEU A 137 -3.61 -14.88 8.66
CA LEU A 137 -3.25 -13.47 8.52
C LEU A 137 -4.27 -12.62 9.25
N THR A 138 -3.81 -11.76 10.15
CA THR A 138 -4.66 -10.81 10.87
C THR A 138 -4.19 -9.39 10.61
N PHE A 139 -5.09 -8.54 10.11
CA PHE A 139 -4.85 -7.11 9.97
C PHE A 139 -5.17 -6.41 11.28
N LEU A 140 -4.24 -5.61 11.77
CA LEU A 140 -4.37 -4.89 13.03
C LEU A 140 -4.97 -3.50 12.76
N SER A 141 -5.91 -3.08 13.61
CA SER A 141 -6.39 -1.69 13.58
C SER A 141 -5.26 -0.74 13.96
N SER A 142 -5.21 0.42 13.30
CA SER A 142 -4.31 1.48 13.74
C SER A 142 -4.61 1.88 15.18
N PRO A 143 -3.59 2.10 16.03
CA PRO A 143 -3.79 2.58 17.40
C PRO A 143 -4.49 3.94 17.48
N THR A 144 -4.57 4.68 16.36
CA THR A 144 -5.27 5.97 16.26
C THR A 144 -6.76 5.85 15.94
N ALA A 145 -7.25 4.66 15.54
CA ALA A 145 -8.66 4.44 15.23
C ALA A 145 -9.48 4.33 16.52
N SER A 146 -10.30 5.33 16.79
CA SER A 146 -11.22 5.31 17.94
C SER A 146 -12.24 4.17 17.79
N ASN A 147 -12.16 3.17 18.65
CA ASN A 147 -13.22 2.26 19.08
C ASN A 147 -13.87 1.27 18.10
N THR A 148 -13.35 1.00 16.92
CA THR A 148 -13.84 -0.11 16.09
C THR A 148 -12.71 -1.09 15.79
N THR A 149 -12.40 -1.94 16.75
CA THR A 149 -11.47 -3.06 16.63
C THR A 149 -12.11 -4.21 15.85
N SER A 150 -12.34 -4.04 14.56
CA SER A 150 -12.57 -5.21 13.73
C SER A 150 -11.24 -5.68 13.15
N THR A 151 -10.53 -6.50 13.88
CA THR A 151 -9.40 -7.25 13.37
C THR A 151 -9.94 -8.28 12.40
N SER A 152 -9.70 -8.09 11.11
CA SER A 152 -10.01 -9.11 10.12
C SER A 152 -8.95 -10.20 10.20
N SER A 153 -9.31 -11.36 10.68
CA SER A 153 -8.46 -12.55 10.73
C SER A 153 -8.87 -13.53 9.61
N ILE A 154 -7.92 -13.88 8.76
CA ILE A 154 -8.17 -14.66 7.55
C ILE A 154 -7.28 -15.91 7.61
N PRO A 155 -7.87 -17.10 7.80
CA PRO A 155 -7.11 -18.33 7.82
C PRO A 155 -6.68 -18.77 6.42
N ASN A 156 -5.62 -19.55 6.35
CA ASN A 156 -5.07 -20.17 5.14
C ASN A 156 -4.63 -19.16 4.06
N ILE A 157 -3.99 -18.07 4.47
CA ILE A 157 -3.32 -17.17 3.54
C ILE A 157 -1.90 -17.66 3.31
N GLN A 158 -1.51 -17.74 2.04
CA GLN A 158 -0.16 -18.11 1.63
C GLN A 158 0.70 -16.87 1.44
N LEU A 159 1.85 -16.85 2.13
CA LEU A 159 2.90 -15.86 1.94
C LEU A 159 4.23 -16.56 1.66
N ALA A 160 5.04 -15.94 0.80
CA ALA A 160 6.43 -16.35 0.66
C ALA A 160 7.24 -15.87 1.87
N LEU A 161 8.15 -16.68 2.33
CA LEU A 161 9.05 -16.37 3.44
C LEU A 161 10.45 -16.11 2.89
N GLU A 162 10.80 -14.83 2.82
CA GLU A 162 12.08 -14.40 2.27
C GLU A 162 13.17 -14.46 3.34
N ASN A 163 14.25 -15.13 3.04
CA ASN A 163 15.36 -15.35 3.97
C ASN A 163 16.63 -14.56 3.58
N SER A 164 16.64 -13.95 2.40
CA SER A 164 17.73 -13.08 1.98
C SER A 164 17.24 -11.97 1.04
N ALA A 165 17.98 -10.88 1.02
CA ALA A 165 17.83 -9.86 -0.01
C ALA A 165 19.17 -9.25 -0.40
N ILE A 166 19.24 -8.76 -1.63
CA ILE A 166 20.31 -7.91 -2.13
C ILE A 166 19.70 -6.56 -2.46
N LEU A 167 20.17 -5.51 -1.79
CA LEU A 167 19.78 -4.13 -2.03
C LEU A 167 20.96 -3.36 -2.62
N ARG A 168 20.69 -2.45 -3.56
CA ARG A 168 21.74 -1.54 -4.03
C ARG A 168 22.03 -0.51 -2.95
N LEU A 169 23.32 -0.32 -2.67
CA LEU A 169 23.76 0.83 -1.89
C LEU A 169 23.41 2.11 -2.65
N ARG A 170 22.84 3.05 -1.94
CA ARG A 170 22.77 4.44 -2.38
C ARG A 170 24.10 5.12 -2.00
N ASP A 171 24.52 6.08 -2.77
CA ASP A 171 25.65 6.96 -2.52
C ASP A 171 27.03 6.31 -2.66
N ASN A 172 27.95 6.62 -1.75
CA ASN A 172 29.36 6.28 -1.79
C ASN A 172 29.71 4.86 -1.35
N GLY A 173 28.73 3.98 -1.19
CA GLY A 173 28.97 2.60 -0.72
C GLY A 173 29.29 2.48 0.77
N SER A 174 29.01 3.51 1.56
CA SER A 174 29.23 3.48 3.01
C SER A 174 28.17 2.68 3.74
N CYS A 175 28.60 1.86 4.72
CA CYS A 175 27.72 1.13 5.63
C CYS A 175 27.31 1.88 6.89
N ALA A 176 27.69 3.15 7.05
CA ALA A 176 27.42 3.93 8.24
C ALA A 176 26.65 5.23 7.89
N PRO A 177 25.51 5.46 8.55
CA PRO A 177 24.77 4.58 9.47
C PRO A 177 24.24 3.35 8.76
N PRO A 178 23.93 2.23 9.47
CA PRO A 178 23.41 1.04 8.82
C PRO A 178 22.18 1.39 7.98
N PRO A 179 22.14 1.05 6.68
CA PRO A 179 21.01 1.32 5.84
C PRO A 179 19.77 0.59 6.39
N SER A 180 18.59 1.19 6.26
CA SER A 180 17.34 0.52 6.58
C SER A 180 17.08 -0.59 5.57
N TYR A 181 16.52 -1.69 6.03
CA TYR A 181 15.99 -2.73 5.15
C TYR A 181 14.52 -2.45 4.83
N ASP A 182 14.06 -3.01 3.73
CA ASP A 182 12.67 -2.89 3.31
C ASP A 182 11.77 -3.83 4.12
N LYS A 183 10.49 -3.52 4.17
CA LYS A 183 9.47 -4.31 4.86
C LYS A 183 8.93 -5.38 3.92
N GLY A 184 8.16 -6.33 4.45
CA GLY A 184 7.39 -7.26 3.65
C GLY A 184 6.41 -6.53 2.73
N ILE A 185 5.96 -7.19 1.69
CA ILE A 185 5.04 -6.65 0.68
C ILE A 185 3.82 -7.56 0.58
N ILE A 186 2.62 -6.97 0.53
CA ILE A 186 1.40 -7.63 0.07
C ILE A 186 1.01 -7.00 -1.26
N GLY A 187 1.30 -7.71 -2.34
CA GLY A 187 0.94 -7.30 -3.69
C GLY A 187 -0.56 -7.32 -3.91
N LEU A 188 -1.07 -6.24 -4.50
CA LEU A 188 -2.50 -6.01 -4.73
C LEU A 188 -2.88 -6.04 -6.20
N SER A 189 -1.90 -6.09 -7.12
CA SER A 189 -2.16 -6.29 -8.54
C SER A 189 -2.77 -7.66 -8.81
N PRO A 190 -3.57 -7.81 -9.88
CA PRO A 190 -4.03 -9.11 -10.31
C PRO A 190 -2.83 -10.00 -10.65
N TYR A 191 -2.90 -11.28 -10.25
CA TYR A 191 -1.96 -12.27 -10.76
C TYR A 191 -2.24 -12.53 -12.24
N ILE A 192 -1.30 -12.18 -13.09
CA ILE A 192 -1.33 -12.53 -14.51
C ILE A 192 -0.31 -13.65 -14.69
N PRO A 193 -0.75 -14.90 -15.02
CA PRO A 193 0.18 -15.95 -15.35
C PRO A 193 1.02 -15.50 -16.54
N THR A 194 2.29 -15.20 -16.31
CA THR A 194 3.25 -15.01 -17.38
C THR A 194 3.85 -16.36 -17.70
N ASN A 195 4.17 -16.61 -18.96
CA ASN A 195 4.97 -17.77 -19.38
C ASN A 195 6.44 -17.66 -18.89
N SER A 196 6.70 -16.77 -17.93
CA SER A 196 8.00 -16.57 -17.35
C SER A 196 8.34 -17.73 -16.42
N THR A 197 9.61 -18.11 -16.40
CA THR A 197 10.16 -19.11 -15.49
C THR A 197 10.20 -18.64 -14.02
N ALA A 198 9.82 -17.39 -13.74
CA ALA A 198 9.73 -16.89 -12.39
C ALA A 198 8.53 -17.54 -11.68
N ILE A 199 8.80 -18.23 -10.58
CA ILE A 199 7.77 -18.81 -9.72
C ILE A 199 7.12 -17.66 -8.96
N GLN A 200 5.98 -17.20 -9.48
CA GLN A 200 5.13 -16.26 -8.77
C GLN A 200 4.06 -17.06 -8.03
N GLY A 201 4.01 -16.89 -6.72
CA GLY A 201 2.93 -17.45 -5.92
C GLY A 201 1.58 -16.84 -6.31
N PRO A 202 0.46 -17.44 -5.89
CA PRO A 202 -0.86 -16.86 -6.11
C PRO A 202 -0.94 -15.50 -5.43
N SER A 203 -1.57 -14.52 -6.10
CA SER A 203 -1.75 -13.20 -5.51
C SER A 203 -2.63 -13.29 -4.27
N PHE A 204 -2.40 -12.41 -3.30
CA PHE A 204 -3.20 -12.30 -2.08
C PHE A 204 -4.71 -12.17 -2.42
N ARG A 205 -5.06 -11.28 -3.36
CA ARG A 205 -6.45 -11.07 -3.78
C ARG A 205 -7.08 -12.30 -4.44
N GLN A 206 -6.32 -13.01 -5.27
CA GLN A 206 -6.79 -14.26 -5.89
C GLN A 206 -7.03 -15.34 -4.84
N ASN A 207 -6.16 -15.43 -3.81
CA ASN A 207 -6.35 -16.36 -2.70
C ASN A 207 -7.66 -16.09 -1.95
N LEU A 208 -7.97 -14.84 -1.67
CA LEU A 208 -9.22 -14.46 -0.99
C LEU A 208 -10.46 -14.82 -1.81
N PHE A 209 -10.42 -14.57 -3.11
CA PHE A 209 -11.52 -14.91 -4.01
C PHE A 209 -11.70 -16.42 -4.12
N SER A 210 -10.62 -17.18 -4.35
CA SER A 210 -10.66 -18.64 -4.46
C SER A 210 -11.13 -19.33 -3.17
N ALA A 211 -10.80 -18.74 -2.01
CA ALA A 211 -11.27 -19.20 -0.70
C ALA A 211 -12.69 -18.72 -0.35
N SER A 212 -13.40 -18.09 -1.30
CA SER A 212 -14.74 -17.51 -1.11
C SER A 212 -14.86 -16.52 0.05
N ARG A 213 -13.77 -15.81 0.37
CA ARG A 213 -13.73 -14.77 1.40
C ARG A 213 -14.30 -13.44 0.88
N ILE A 214 -14.21 -13.23 -0.43
CA ILE A 214 -14.86 -12.14 -1.16
C ILE A 214 -15.63 -12.76 -2.35
N LYS A 215 -16.74 -12.13 -2.75
CA LYS A 215 -17.58 -12.60 -3.85
C LYS A 215 -17.31 -11.89 -5.17
N ALA A 216 -16.68 -10.71 -5.09
CA ALA A 216 -16.29 -9.92 -6.25
C ALA A 216 -14.80 -9.58 -6.18
N LYS A 217 -14.10 -9.59 -7.32
CA LYS A 217 -12.68 -9.24 -7.42
C LYS A 217 -12.47 -7.72 -7.47
N THR A 218 -13.18 -7.00 -6.61
CA THR A 218 -13.10 -5.55 -6.49
C THR A 218 -12.17 -5.13 -5.37
N MET A 219 -11.54 -3.99 -5.55
CA MET A 219 -10.72 -3.33 -4.54
C MET A 219 -10.97 -1.83 -4.57
N VAL A 220 -11.06 -1.21 -3.40
CA VAL A 220 -11.15 0.25 -3.25
C VAL A 220 -10.17 0.71 -2.19
N THR A 221 -9.35 1.69 -2.54
CA THR A 221 -8.36 2.29 -1.65
C THR A 221 -8.69 3.77 -1.46
N TRP A 222 -8.62 4.26 -0.23
CA TRP A 222 -8.79 5.68 0.09
C TRP A 222 -7.91 6.08 1.26
N PHE A 223 -7.69 7.39 1.38
CA PHE A 223 -7.17 8.02 2.58
C PHE A 223 -8.16 9.06 3.12
N ASN A 224 -8.10 9.28 4.41
CA ASN A 224 -8.90 10.28 5.10
C ASN A 224 -8.34 11.70 4.84
N ALA A 225 -9.03 12.72 5.36
CA ALA A 225 -8.55 14.09 5.28
C ALA A 225 -7.18 14.21 5.99
N PRO A 226 -6.22 14.95 5.40
CA PRO A 226 -4.90 15.10 5.99
C PRO A 226 -4.96 15.69 7.39
N PRO A 227 -4.17 15.16 8.34
CA PRO A 227 -4.08 15.71 9.70
C PRO A 227 -3.45 17.12 9.68
N SER A 228 -3.57 17.82 10.79
CA SER A 228 -2.99 19.15 10.94
C SER A 228 -1.45 19.13 10.94
N THR A 229 -0.85 18.03 11.35
CA THR A 229 0.60 17.81 11.40
C THR A 229 1.01 16.73 10.41
N LEU A 230 2.23 16.85 9.84
CA LEU A 230 2.79 15.85 8.93
C LEU A 230 3.31 14.64 9.73
N SER A 231 2.44 13.71 10.07
CA SER A 231 2.80 12.51 10.82
C SER A 231 2.41 11.23 10.08
N THR A 232 1.15 10.87 10.21
CA THR A 232 0.56 9.68 9.60
C THR A 232 -0.81 10.04 9.06
N LEU A 233 -1.11 9.59 7.87
CA LEU A 233 -2.43 9.71 7.26
C LEU A 233 -3.09 8.35 7.29
N SER A 234 -4.24 8.26 7.95
CA SER A 234 -5.02 7.03 8.02
C SER A 234 -5.88 6.85 6.78
N GLY A 235 -6.14 5.60 6.43
CA GLY A 235 -6.99 5.25 5.30
C GLY A 235 -7.56 3.84 5.44
N GLY A 236 -8.14 3.36 4.35
CA GLY A 236 -8.69 2.02 4.27
C GLY A 236 -8.60 1.41 2.88
N LEU A 237 -8.59 0.10 2.86
CA LEU A 237 -8.70 -0.72 1.68
C LEU A 237 -9.86 -1.69 1.88
N LEU A 238 -10.79 -1.72 0.95
CA LEU A 238 -11.90 -2.65 0.91
C LEU A 238 -11.73 -3.63 -0.24
N LEU A 239 -11.92 -4.91 0.04
CA LEU A 239 -11.98 -5.97 -0.95
C LEU A 239 -13.40 -6.53 -0.96
N GLY A 240 -14.04 -6.57 -2.13
CA GLY A 240 -15.42 -7.02 -2.29
C GLY A 240 -16.50 -6.01 -1.90
N ALA A 241 -16.14 -4.74 -1.66
CA ALA A 241 -17.09 -3.69 -1.28
C ALA A 241 -16.60 -2.29 -1.66
N ILE A 242 -17.49 -1.32 -1.58
CA ILE A 242 -17.19 0.12 -1.65
C ILE A 242 -17.90 0.87 -0.52
N ASP A 243 -17.24 1.89 0.03
CA ASP A 243 -17.83 2.83 0.98
C ASP A 243 -17.97 4.20 0.31
N THR A 244 -19.21 4.59 0.01
CA THR A 244 -19.49 5.82 -0.72
C THR A 244 -19.27 7.10 0.10
N SER A 245 -19.05 6.99 1.40
CA SER A 245 -18.68 8.13 2.26
C SER A 245 -17.20 8.52 2.14
N LYS A 246 -16.38 7.74 1.45
CA LYS A 246 -14.92 7.92 1.38
C LYS A 246 -14.46 8.80 0.21
N PHE A 247 -15.38 9.22 -0.64
CA PHE A 247 -15.09 10.10 -1.77
C PHE A 247 -16.19 11.13 -1.99
N SER A 248 -15.85 12.17 -2.73
CA SER A 248 -16.82 13.21 -3.13
C SER A 248 -16.97 13.25 -4.65
N GLY A 249 -18.19 13.53 -5.08
CA GLY A 249 -18.53 13.56 -6.50
C GLY A 249 -18.66 12.16 -7.11
N PRO A 250 -18.61 12.04 -8.44
CA PRO A 250 -18.80 10.77 -9.12
C PRO A 250 -17.54 9.89 -9.04
N LEU A 251 -17.74 8.59 -9.03
CA LEU A 251 -16.71 7.61 -9.35
C LEU A 251 -16.61 7.52 -10.89
N VAL A 252 -15.51 7.99 -11.45
CA VAL A 252 -15.31 8.08 -12.92
C VAL A 252 -14.48 6.90 -13.39
N ARG A 253 -15.05 6.10 -14.30
CA ARG A 253 -14.31 5.05 -14.98
C ARG A 253 -13.26 5.70 -15.88
N VAL A 254 -12.00 5.28 -15.74
CA VAL A 254 -10.88 5.65 -16.62
C VAL A 254 -10.45 4.44 -17.43
N GLN A 255 -9.72 4.70 -18.53
CA GLN A 255 -9.23 3.61 -19.36
C GLN A 255 -8.07 2.90 -18.65
N ASN A 256 -8.21 1.59 -18.45
CA ASN A 256 -7.10 0.74 -18.05
C ASN A 256 -6.32 0.35 -19.31
N VAL A 257 -5.08 0.80 -19.43
CA VAL A 257 -4.23 0.67 -20.64
C VAL A 257 -3.09 -0.33 -20.42
N VAL A 258 -3.38 -1.45 -19.78
CA VAL A 258 -2.40 -2.52 -19.56
C VAL A 258 -1.91 -3.07 -20.89
N GLU A 259 -0.61 -3.00 -21.11
CA GLU A 259 0.04 -3.62 -22.27
C GLU A 259 0.32 -5.11 -21.99
N SER A 260 0.46 -5.89 -23.07
CA SER A 260 0.74 -7.32 -22.95
C SER A 260 2.01 -7.59 -22.16
N GLY A 261 1.90 -8.39 -21.10
CA GLY A 261 3.01 -8.77 -20.23
C GLY A 261 3.28 -7.80 -19.06
N GLN A 262 2.55 -6.70 -18.96
CA GLN A 262 2.61 -5.81 -17.80
C GLN A 262 1.73 -6.33 -16.67
N VAL A 263 2.21 -6.15 -15.43
CA VAL A 263 1.45 -6.40 -14.20
C VAL A 263 1.21 -5.03 -13.54
N GLY A 264 -0.03 -4.77 -13.13
CA GLY A 264 -0.39 -3.52 -12.47
C GLY A 264 -1.60 -2.84 -13.10
N TYR A 265 -1.87 -1.63 -12.65
CA TYR A 265 -2.96 -0.79 -13.12
C TYR A 265 -2.37 0.41 -13.86
N TYR A 266 -2.59 0.46 -15.17
CA TYR A 266 -2.04 1.51 -16.02
C TYR A 266 -3.17 2.40 -16.54
N ILE A 267 -2.95 3.71 -16.48
CA ILE A 267 -3.88 4.72 -16.98
C ILE A 267 -3.21 5.64 -17.98
N ALA A 268 -4.01 6.32 -18.78
CA ALA A 268 -3.50 7.39 -19.65
C ALA A 268 -2.95 8.53 -18.79
N LYS A 269 -1.89 9.20 -19.26
CA LYS A 269 -1.35 10.36 -18.57
C LYS A 269 -2.42 11.43 -18.38
N PRO A 270 -2.50 12.09 -17.21
CA PRO A 270 -3.39 13.22 -16.98
C PRO A 270 -2.84 14.52 -17.54
N ASN A 271 -3.71 15.52 -17.65
CA ASN A 271 -3.27 16.89 -17.59
C ASN A 271 -2.91 17.25 -16.15
N ILE A 272 -1.79 17.93 -15.97
CA ILE A 272 -1.27 18.27 -14.64
C ILE A 272 -1.30 19.79 -14.50
N THR A 273 -1.84 20.28 -13.39
CA THR A 273 -1.78 21.71 -13.03
C THR A 273 -1.17 21.88 -11.63
N PHE A 274 -0.41 22.93 -11.46
CA PHE A 274 0.14 23.36 -10.20
C PHE A 274 -0.27 24.81 -9.94
N ASN A 275 -0.92 25.08 -8.82
CA ASN A 275 -1.44 26.41 -8.50
C ASN A 275 -2.25 27.07 -9.64
N GLY A 276 -3.06 26.25 -10.34
CA GLY A 276 -3.87 26.69 -11.49
C GLY A 276 -3.10 26.88 -12.81
N GLN A 277 -1.79 26.72 -12.83
CA GLN A 277 -0.97 26.77 -14.06
C GLN A 277 -0.77 25.37 -14.63
N GLU A 278 -0.95 25.23 -15.94
CA GLU A 278 -0.77 23.97 -16.62
C GLU A 278 0.72 23.63 -16.74
N LEU A 279 1.05 22.41 -16.29
CA LEU A 279 2.35 21.77 -16.48
C LEU A 279 2.19 20.83 -17.70
N VAL A 280 2.79 21.17 -18.82
CA VAL A 280 2.67 20.39 -20.07
C VAL A 280 3.68 19.25 -20.08
N PRO A 281 3.25 17.99 -19.90
CA PRO A 281 4.16 16.85 -19.92
C PRO A 281 4.82 16.64 -21.29
N ASP A 282 6.13 16.37 -21.27
CA ASP A 282 6.92 16.17 -22.48
C ASP A 282 6.78 14.75 -23.05
N GLN A 283 6.44 13.78 -22.19
CA GLN A 283 6.39 12.38 -22.56
C GLN A 283 4.95 11.93 -22.83
N ASN A 284 4.78 11.16 -23.91
CA ASN A 284 3.51 10.49 -24.18
C ASN A 284 3.63 9.04 -23.73
N THR A 285 3.27 8.77 -22.47
CA THR A 285 3.42 7.46 -21.84
C THR A 285 2.17 7.11 -21.04
N THR A 286 2.00 5.85 -20.74
CA THR A 286 1.02 5.38 -19.75
C THR A 286 1.59 5.52 -18.36
N CYS A 287 0.71 5.65 -17.37
CA CYS A 287 1.08 5.87 -15.97
C CYS A 287 0.68 4.66 -15.13
N LEU A 288 1.62 4.13 -14.35
CA LEU A 288 1.37 3.06 -13.38
C LEU A 288 0.78 3.65 -12.09
N LEU A 289 -0.26 3.03 -11.56
CA LEU A 289 -0.75 3.26 -10.19
C LEU A 289 -0.06 2.28 -9.24
N ASP A 290 0.89 2.79 -8.46
CA ASP A 290 1.79 1.97 -7.63
C ASP A 290 1.87 2.51 -6.19
N SER A 291 0.99 2.04 -5.33
CA SER A 291 0.98 2.44 -3.91
C SER A 291 2.23 1.99 -3.13
N GLY A 292 3.03 1.07 -3.68
CA GLY A 292 4.31 0.63 -3.15
C GLY A 292 5.46 1.60 -3.43
N THR A 293 5.30 2.52 -4.37
CA THR A 293 6.31 3.54 -4.70
C THR A 293 6.16 4.77 -3.79
N HIS A 294 7.31 5.32 -3.32
CA HIS A 294 7.34 6.42 -2.34
C HIS A 294 7.07 7.80 -2.93
N ALA A 295 7.24 7.97 -4.22
CA ALA A 295 7.11 9.24 -4.92
C ALA A 295 6.16 9.13 -6.11
N ASP A 296 5.61 10.26 -6.53
CA ASP A 296 5.03 10.37 -7.86
C ASP A 296 6.13 10.71 -8.86
N TYR A 297 6.22 9.91 -9.92
CA TYR A 297 7.08 10.17 -11.07
C TYR A 297 6.24 10.81 -12.17
N LEU A 298 6.54 12.07 -12.49
CA LEU A 298 5.78 12.81 -13.48
C LEU A 298 6.34 12.61 -14.89
N PRO A 299 5.49 12.63 -15.94
CA PRO A 299 5.87 12.36 -17.33
C PRO A 299 6.57 13.54 -17.99
N PHE A 300 7.59 14.07 -17.33
CA PHE A 300 8.51 15.08 -17.86
C PHE A 300 9.86 14.45 -18.17
N ALA A 301 10.65 15.11 -19.00
CA ALA A 301 12.03 14.68 -19.22
C ALA A 301 12.84 14.77 -17.90
N PRO A 302 13.89 13.94 -17.71
CA PRO A 302 14.72 13.98 -16.50
C PRO A 302 15.26 15.40 -16.22
N LEU A 303 15.45 15.75 -14.96
CA LEU A 303 15.92 17.08 -14.53
C LEU A 303 17.21 17.51 -15.24
N SER A 304 18.11 16.56 -15.54
CA SER A 304 19.33 16.80 -16.32
C SER A 304 19.09 17.28 -17.76
N ALA A 305 17.89 17.03 -18.30
CA ALA A 305 17.51 17.42 -19.66
C ALA A 305 16.55 18.62 -19.71
N LEU A 306 16.01 19.02 -18.57
CA LEU A 306 15.03 20.09 -18.47
C LEU A 306 15.61 21.33 -17.81
N PRO A 307 15.89 22.35 -18.56
CA PRO A 307 15.86 23.65 -17.96
C PRO A 307 14.41 24.13 -17.83
N SER A 308 14.00 24.45 -16.67
CA SER A 308 13.10 25.55 -16.39
C SER A 308 11.59 25.42 -16.60
N ARG A 309 11.04 24.64 -17.53
CA ARG A 309 9.57 24.68 -17.75
C ARG A 309 8.78 24.23 -16.53
N PHE A 310 9.13 23.09 -15.92
CA PHE A 310 8.47 22.57 -14.74
C PHE A 310 8.57 23.55 -13.58
N PHE A 311 9.79 24.04 -13.28
CA PHE A 311 10.03 24.99 -12.19
C PHE A 311 9.51 26.40 -12.50
N ASN A 312 9.67 26.90 -13.72
CA ASN A 312 9.16 28.22 -14.11
C ASN A 312 7.64 28.29 -14.05
N SER A 313 6.95 27.19 -14.42
CA SER A 313 5.48 27.12 -14.33
C SER A 313 5.00 27.11 -12.88
N SER A 314 5.85 26.79 -11.91
CA SER A 314 5.51 26.87 -10.47
C SER A 314 5.57 28.28 -9.88
N GLY A 315 6.00 29.28 -10.66
CA GLY A 315 6.21 30.64 -10.17
C GLY A 315 7.33 30.74 -9.12
N GLY A 316 8.33 29.82 -9.17
CA GLY A 316 9.44 29.78 -8.21
C GLY A 316 9.12 29.10 -6.89
N GLN A 317 7.94 28.50 -6.75
CA GLN A 317 7.57 27.75 -5.55
C GLN A 317 8.20 26.34 -5.52
N LEU A 318 8.40 25.72 -6.68
CA LEU A 318 9.17 24.49 -6.81
C LEU A 318 10.58 24.80 -7.28
N VAL A 319 11.55 24.12 -6.72
CA VAL A 319 12.99 24.30 -6.98
C VAL A 319 13.66 22.96 -7.21
N ASP A 320 14.77 22.98 -7.93
CA ASP A 320 15.67 21.84 -8.07
C ASP A 320 16.71 21.90 -6.95
N GLU A 321 16.64 20.96 -6.03
CA GLU A 321 17.61 20.80 -4.95
C GLU A 321 18.47 19.56 -5.21
N ASN A 322 19.59 19.77 -5.92
CA ASN A 322 20.54 18.71 -6.27
C ASN A 322 19.91 17.49 -6.99
N GLY A 323 19.01 17.74 -7.93
CA GLY A 323 18.32 16.68 -8.69
C GLY A 323 17.05 16.14 -8.03
N VAL A 324 16.62 16.75 -6.91
CA VAL A 324 15.39 16.42 -6.21
C VAL A 324 14.44 17.63 -6.27
N VAL A 325 13.17 17.38 -6.50
CA VAL A 325 12.17 18.45 -6.44
C VAL A 325 11.97 18.90 -4.99
N GLY A 326 12.12 20.19 -4.76
CA GLY A 326 11.89 20.83 -3.47
C GLY A 326 10.82 21.93 -3.54
N TYR A 327 10.22 22.25 -2.41
CA TYR A 327 9.43 23.45 -2.21
C TYR A 327 10.32 24.54 -1.60
N ASN A 328 10.26 25.74 -2.16
CA ASN A 328 11.01 26.90 -1.67
C ASN A 328 10.39 27.40 -0.36
N GLY A 329 10.77 26.80 0.74
CA GLY A 329 10.26 27.00 2.09
C GLY A 329 10.36 25.75 2.93
N THR A 330 10.10 25.86 4.24
CA THR A 330 10.06 24.69 5.13
C THR A 330 8.83 23.81 4.84
N CYS A 331 8.88 22.53 5.17
CA CYS A 331 7.75 21.62 4.95
C CYS A 331 6.46 22.07 5.67
N ASP A 332 6.60 22.69 6.85
CA ASP A 332 5.46 23.24 7.59
C ASP A 332 4.89 24.52 6.97
N SER A 333 5.69 25.23 6.16
CA SER A 333 5.26 26.46 5.48
C SER A 333 4.47 26.20 4.20
N ILE A 334 4.43 24.96 3.70
CA ILE A 334 3.63 24.62 2.52
C ILE A 334 2.15 24.93 2.79
N PRO A 335 1.50 25.81 1.99
CA PRO A 335 0.09 26.12 2.15
C PRO A 335 -0.79 24.86 2.05
N ARG A 336 -1.83 24.78 2.88
CA ARG A 336 -2.71 23.61 2.91
C ARG A 336 -3.57 23.44 1.67
N ASP A 337 -3.83 24.53 0.97
CA ASP A 337 -4.62 24.62 -0.27
C ASP A 337 -3.74 24.56 -1.52
N LEU A 338 -2.43 24.49 -1.37
CA LEU A 338 -1.52 24.33 -2.49
C LEU A 338 -1.52 22.87 -2.95
N ASN A 339 -1.97 22.64 -4.18
CA ASN A 339 -2.18 21.30 -4.73
C ASN A 339 -1.44 21.11 -6.05
N LEU A 340 -1.01 19.86 -6.29
CA LEU A 340 -0.89 19.30 -7.62
C LEU A 340 -2.25 18.72 -8.01
N THR A 341 -2.79 19.16 -9.16
CA THR A 341 -4.09 18.69 -9.66
C THR A 341 -3.89 17.86 -10.91
N TYR A 342 -4.39 16.65 -10.88
CA TYR A 342 -4.36 15.69 -11.98
C TYR A 342 -5.76 15.59 -12.60
N THR A 343 -5.88 15.88 -13.91
CA THR A 343 -7.14 15.76 -14.65
C THR A 343 -7.07 14.58 -15.61
N PHE A 344 -7.81 13.52 -15.32
CA PHE A 344 -7.90 12.33 -16.15
C PHE A 344 -9.13 12.37 -17.05
N GLY A 345 -8.98 11.90 -18.29
CA GLY A 345 -10.11 11.62 -19.17
C GLY A 345 -10.87 10.36 -18.71
N GLY A 346 -12.18 10.42 -18.68
CA GLY A 346 -13.02 9.27 -18.43
C GLY A 346 -13.08 8.32 -19.64
N PHE A 347 -13.43 7.06 -19.37
CA PHE A 347 -13.69 6.08 -20.43
C PHE A 347 -14.85 6.51 -21.33
N THR A 348 -15.87 7.14 -20.76
CA THR A 348 -16.97 7.76 -21.51
C THR A 348 -16.53 9.14 -21.97
N SER A 349 -16.67 9.40 -23.30
CA SER A 349 -16.31 10.68 -23.91
C SER A 349 -16.97 11.85 -23.17
N GLY A 350 -16.21 12.91 -22.93
CA GLY A 350 -16.63 14.13 -22.25
C GLY A 350 -16.71 14.03 -20.72
N LYS A 351 -16.44 12.85 -20.12
CA LYS A 351 -16.27 12.74 -18.68
C LYS A 351 -14.80 12.97 -18.28
N THR A 352 -14.60 13.64 -17.19
CA THR A 352 -13.26 13.87 -16.60
C THR A 352 -13.32 13.78 -15.10
N ILE A 353 -12.20 13.46 -14.47
CA ILE A 353 -12.03 13.52 -13.02
C ILE A 353 -10.80 14.36 -12.68
N LYS A 354 -10.96 15.26 -11.72
CA LYS A 354 -9.87 16.04 -11.13
C LYS A 354 -9.53 15.48 -9.77
N ILE A 355 -8.27 15.13 -9.58
CA ILE A 355 -7.73 14.69 -8.30
C ILE A 355 -6.78 15.79 -7.81
N ASP A 356 -7.11 16.40 -6.69
CA ASP A 356 -6.28 17.40 -6.03
C ASP A 356 -5.46 16.69 -4.95
N VAL A 357 -4.15 16.67 -5.11
CA VAL A 357 -3.21 16.12 -4.11
C VAL A 357 -2.52 17.29 -3.42
N PRO A 358 -2.73 17.50 -2.11
CA PRO A 358 -2.07 18.56 -1.39
C PRO A 358 -0.55 18.43 -1.48
N LEU A 359 0.15 19.52 -1.83
CA LEU A 359 1.61 19.49 -1.96
C LEU A 359 2.29 19.03 -0.67
N ARG A 360 1.67 19.30 0.49
CA ARG A 360 2.14 18.81 1.80
C ARG A 360 2.26 17.30 1.87
N ASN A 361 1.45 16.55 1.10
CA ASN A 361 1.48 15.09 1.09
C ASN A 361 2.72 14.53 0.37
N TYR A 362 3.45 15.37 -0.34
CA TYR A 362 4.75 15.02 -0.92
C TYR A 362 5.93 15.29 0.00
N ALA A 363 5.74 16.02 1.11
CA ALA A 363 6.84 16.42 1.98
C ALA A 363 7.58 15.21 2.55
N ARG A 364 8.92 15.24 2.45
CA ARG A 364 9.79 14.20 3.05
C ARG A 364 9.91 14.33 4.58
N GLY A 365 9.27 15.34 5.18
CA GLY A 365 9.21 15.58 6.61
C GLY A 365 10.40 16.39 7.16
N ALA A 366 10.22 16.92 8.36
CA ALA A 366 11.20 17.82 9.01
C ALA A 366 12.54 17.14 9.33
N MET A 367 12.57 15.81 9.52
CA MET A 367 13.80 15.08 9.84
C MET A 367 14.78 14.95 8.67
N LEU A 368 14.34 15.25 7.47
CA LEU A 368 15.13 15.13 6.25
C LEU A 368 15.36 16.48 5.58
N ASN A 369 15.04 17.56 6.24
CA ASN A 369 15.57 18.86 5.91
C ASN A 369 17.09 18.81 6.11
N GLY A 370 17.78 18.10 5.23
CA GLY A 370 19.24 18.11 5.16
C GLY A 370 19.80 19.44 4.72
N GLY A 371 18.99 20.49 4.65
CA GLY A 371 19.40 21.82 4.32
C GLY A 371 18.98 22.79 5.42
N ASP A 372 19.93 23.46 5.99
CA ASP A 372 19.74 24.74 6.67
C ASP A 372 19.17 25.81 5.72
N ASP A 373 18.86 25.44 4.48
CA ASP A 373 18.64 26.34 3.34
C ASP A 373 17.15 26.67 3.11
N GLY A 374 16.27 26.19 3.97
CA GLY A 374 14.85 26.56 3.91
C GLY A 374 14.07 25.90 2.76
N VAL A 375 14.54 24.77 2.20
CA VAL A 375 13.88 23.99 1.17
C VAL A 375 13.27 22.71 1.75
N CYS A 376 11.99 22.47 1.49
CA CYS A 376 11.35 21.19 1.81
C CYS A 376 11.49 20.23 0.63
N LEU A 377 12.24 19.15 0.79
CA LEU A 377 12.33 18.10 -0.22
C LEU A 377 10.98 17.35 -0.37
N LEU A 378 10.63 17.01 -1.61
CA LEU A 378 9.36 16.39 -1.95
C LEU A 378 9.57 14.98 -2.52
N ASN A 379 8.61 14.09 -2.25
CA ASN A 379 8.48 12.80 -2.92
C ASN A 379 7.79 12.99 -4.29
N LEU A 380 8.42 13.79 -5.11
CA LEU A 380 8.00 14.15 -6.45
C LEU A 380 9.22 14.09 -7.36
N GLU A 381 9.15 13.29 -8.39
CA GLU A 381 10.25 13.06 -9.31
C GLU A 381 9.78 13.24 -10.75
N VAL A 382 10.71 13.32 -11.68
CA VAL A 382 10.45 13.41 -13.11
C VAL A 382 11.23 12.31 -13.85
N GLY A 383 10.83 11.99 -15.07
CA GLY A 383 11.50 10.95 -15.87
C GLY A 383 10.76 9.64 -15.92
N GLY A 384 9.47 9.63 -15.65
CA GLY A 384 8.60 8.46 -15.73
C GLY A 384 7.13 8.84 -15.62
N CYS A 385 6.24 7.88 -15.49
CA CYS A 385 4.86 8.13 -15.09
C CYS A 385 4.41 7.03 -14.13
N THR A 386 4.54 7.29 -12.83
CA THR A 386 4.09 6.41 -11.76
C THR A 386 3.44 7.26 -10.69
N PHE A 387 2.22 6.92 -10.31
CA PHE A 387 1.51 7.54 -9.21
C PHE A 387 1.72 6.69 -7.96
N GLY A 388 2.55 7.20 -7.07
CA GLY A 388 2.95 6.56 -5.83
C GLY A 388 2.03 6.87 -4.66
N ALA A 389 2.51 6.57 -3.47
CA ALA A 389 1.78 6.79 -2.23
C ALA A 389 1.24 8.22 -2.06
N PRO A 390 1.94 9.31 -2.48
CA PRO A 390 1.38 10.66 -2.40
C PRO A 390 0.09 10.84 -3.21
N PHE A 391 0.03 10.33 -4.43
CA PHE A 391 -1.20 10.40 -5.26
C PHE A 391 -2.37 9.70 -4.57
N TYR A 392 -2.15 8.51 -4.01
CA TYR A 392 -3.19 7.76 -3.29
C TYR A 392 -3.77 8.54 -2.11
N SER A 393 -2.99 9.44 -1.51
CA SER A 393 -3.46 10.27 -0.39
C SER A 393 -4.57 11.26 -0.78
N GLY A 394 -4.69 11.63 -2.06
CA GLY A 394 -5.73 12.52 -2.59
C GLY A 394 -6.79 11.81 -3.44
N ALA A 395 -6.55 10.55 -3.81
CA ALA A 395 -7.40 9.79 -4.72
C ALA A 395 -8.13 8.65 -4.00
N VAL A 396 -9.35 8.35 -4.46
CA VAL A 396 -9.93 7.02 -4.29
C VAL A 396 -9.70 6.25 -5.56
N VAL A 397 -9.06 5.09 -5.43
CA VAL A 397 -8.77 4.18 -6.54
C VAL A 397 -9.63 2.94 -6.38
N ALA A 398 -10.48 2.68 -7.36
CA ALA A 398 -11.39 1.52 -7.38
C ALA A 398 -11.10 0.65 -8.61
N VAL A 399 -10.95 -0.65 -8.40
CA VAL A 399 -10.66 -1.62 -9.46
C VAL A 399 -11.61 -2.81 -9.41
N ASP A 400 -11.99 -3.30 -10.58
CA ASP A 400 -12.72 -4.56 -10.76
C ASP A 400 -11.95 -5.41 -11.78
N ASP A 401 -11.25 -6.42 -11.28
CA ASP A 401 -10.38 -7.26 -12.10
C ASP A 401 -11.14 -8.19 -13.03
N GLU A 402 -12.39 -8.56 -12.67
CA GLU A 402 -13.21 -9.41 -13.55
C GLU A 402 -13.60 -8.70 -14.83
N ARG A 403 -13.73 -7.37 -14.77
CA ARG A 403 -14.16 -6.53 -15.90
C ARG A 403 -13.05 -5.65 -16.46
N GLY A 404 -11.85 -5.69 -15.86
CA GLY A 404 -10.76 -4.82 -16.22
C GLY A 404 -11.12 -3.34 -16.02
N VAL A 405 -11.99 -3.03 -15.06
CA VAL A 405 -12.43 -1.66 -14.76
C VAL A 405 -11.48 -1.02 -13.77
N LEU A 406 -11.08 0.20 -14.08
CA LEU A 406 -10.38 1.10 -13.21
C LEU A 406 -11.20 2.39 -13.10
N ALA A 407 -11.43 2.88 -11.89
CA ALA A 407 -12.17 4.10 -11.66
C ALA A 407 -11.53 4.94 -10.56
N LEU A 408 -11.66 6.26 -10.69
CA LEU A 408 -11.09 7.24 -9.78
C LEU A 408 -12.19 8.15 -9.23
N ALA A 409 -12.02 8.59 -7.98
CA ALA A 409 -12.82 9.65 -7.36
C ALA A 409 -11.92 10.52 -6.47
N ARG A 410 -12.45 11.69 -6.05
CA ARG A 410 -11.75 12.58 -5.12
C ARG A 410 -11.81 12.01 -3.71
N GLY A 411 -10.63 11.72 -3.14
CA GLY A 411 -10.43 11.27 -1.77
C GLY A 411 -10.24 12.41 -0.78
N GLY A 412 -9.68 12.08 0.39
CA GLY A 412 -9.33 13.06 1.41
C GLY A 412 -10.53 13.72 2.09
N VAL A 413 -11.72 13.09 2.06
CA VAL A 413 -12.98 13.72 2.54
C VAL A 413 -13.45 13.21 3.89
N SER A 414 -13.09 12.00 4.27
CA SER A 414 -13.47 11.43 5.56
C SER A 414 -12.62 12.01 6.68
N LYS A 415 -13.19 12.05 7.89
CA LYS A 415 -12.45 12.48 9.08
C LYS A 415 -11.26 11.53 9.32
N ASP A 416 -10.13 12.10 9.74
CA ASP A 416 -8.96 11.33 10.14
C ASP A 416 -9.30 10.26 11.21
N GLY A 417 -8.68 9.09 11.08
CA GLY A 417 -8.94 7.92 11.95
C GLY A 417 -10.25 7.19 11.68
N SER A 418 -11.09 7.61 10.69
CA SER A 418 -12.33 6.91 10.36
C SER A 418 -12.06 5.66 9.52
N GLY A 419 -12.60 4.51 9.93
CA GLY A 419 -12.66 3.28 9.15
C GLY A 419 -13.82 3.28 8.13
N ALA A 420 -14.17 2.09 7.62
CA ALA A 420 -15.34 1.91 6.78
C ALA A 420 -16.63 2.24 7.56
N ASP A 421 -17.58 2.91 6.89
CA ASP A 421 -18.87 3.26 7.46
C ASP A 421 -19.95 2.29 6.98
N ALA A 422 -20.50 1.51 7.93
CA ALA A 422 -21.51 0.51 7.64
C ALA A 422 -22.79 1.10 6.96
N ALA A 423 -23.09 2.38 7.20
CA ALA A 423 -24.28 3.03 6.63
C ALA A 423 -24.15 3.35 5.13
N SER A 424 -22.91 3.53 4.66
CA SER A 424 -22.57 3.84 3.25
C SER A 424 -21.86 2.71 2.51
N LEU A 425 -21.71 1.56 3.18
CA LEU A 425 -21.02 0.39 2.65
C LEU A 425 -21.95 -0.36 1.68
N LYS A 426 -21.51 -0.53 0.43
CA LYS A 426 -22.12 -1.42 -0.56
C LYS A 426 -21.22 -2.63 -0.77
N ILE A 427 -21.72 -3.80 -0.39
CA ILE A 427 -21.02 -5.09 -0.56
C ILE A 427 -21.42 -5.68 -1.91
N PHE A 428 -20.44 -6.17 -2.65
CA PHE A 428 -20.66 -6.74 -3.98
C PHE A 428 -20.87 -8.26 -3.92
N GLY A 429 -21.97 -8.71 -4.53
CA GLY A 429 -22.22 -10.12 -4.85
C GLY A 429 -21.43 -10.57 -6.08
N THR A 430 -21.56 -11.86 -6.39
CA THR A 430 -20.98 -12.42 -7.62
C THR A 430 -21.58 -11.73 -8.85
N GLY A 431 -20.71 -11.20 -9.70
CA GLY A 431 -21.13 -10.49 -10.91
C GLY A 431 -21.59 -9.05 -10.69
N GLU A 432 -21.49 -8.49 -9.48
CA GLU A 432 -21.74 -7.08 -9.21
C GLU A 432 -20.47 -6.23 -9.33
N THR A 433 -20.63 -4.95 -9.59
CA THR A 433 -19.55 -3.97 -9.74
C THR A 433 -19.98 -2.58 -9.26
N PHE A 434 -19.08 -1.63 -9.41
CA PHE A 434 -19.29 -0.23 -9.03
C PHE A 434 -20.34 0.46 -9.91
N ASP A 435 -21.05 1.44 -9.32
CA ASP A 435 -21.77 2.45 -10.06
C ASP A 435 -20.77 3.57 -10.44
N PHE A 436 -20.49 3.73 -11.71
CA PHE A 436 -19.54 4.71 -12.23
C PHE A 436 -20.10 5.44 -13.46
N VAL A 437 -19.54 6.61 -13.75
CA VAL A 437 -19.86 7.43 -14.92
C VAL A 437 -18.72 7.50 -15.92
#